data_49ceef43e5a00295a7572dfed32bfc26
#
_entry.id   49ceef43e5a00295a7572dfed32bfc26
#
_cell.length_a   1.000
_cell.length_b   1.000
_cell.length_c   1.000
_cell.angle_alpha   90.00
_cell.angle_beta   90.00
_cell.angle_gamma   90.00
#
_symmetry.space_group_name_H-M   'P 1'
#
loop_
_entity.id
_entity.type
_entity.pdbx_description
1 polymer ?
#
loop_
_entity_poly.entity_id
_entity_poly.type
_entity_poly.pdbx_seq_one_letter_code
_entity_poly.pdbx_strand_id
1 'polypeptide(L)'
;NLNHHEDVDRYSTLCTSMQAYLKLKLGLFEKFSVNGQPHANIYVNDPDQDSSLAAFILTKPEISLNIKKQKKIEELLHYEQIMDITGGMFPLDMKSRIMQQMAWIFEPYDSARVSGKLYSMDADEMKNLMQDIFSRIKDHLDGKSYEIRLDNDYTILYGKPQDKFVLVKENSSYSRAKIIRDGIKSFASLVRDNNGIYKYTLGKISDFIPISLPEIYNSLNKFENIKPDDTDRWGGSLTIGGSPRNKQSRIAPEKLFELI
;
A
#
# COMPACT_ATOMS: atom_id res chain seq x y z
N ASN A 1 11.11 -6.42 -15.69
CA ASN A 1 9.95 -6.32 -14.80
C ASN A 1 10.42 -6.33 -13.35
N LEU A 2 9.88 -5.44 -12.54
CA LEU A 2 10.13 -5.33 -11.09
C LEU A 2 8.86 -5.81 -10.36
N ASN A 3 8.55 -7.09 -10.46
CA ASN A 3 7.34 -7.68 -9.92
C ASN A 3 7.56 -8.22 -8.49
N HIS A 4 6.58 -7.98 -7.60
CA HIS A 4 6.51 -8.56 -6.26
C HIS A 4 5.06 -8.89 -5.83
N HIS A 5 4.10 -8.89 -6.76
CA HIS A 5 2.69 -9.16 -6.50
C HIS A 5 2.19 -10.47 -7.09
N GLU A 6 2.62 -10.81 -8.31
CA GLU A 6 2.09 -11.95 -9.07
C GLU A 6 3.07 -13.11 -9.07
N ASP A 7 2.60 -14.30 -8.74
CA ASP A 7 3.36 -15.56 -8.76
C ASP A 7 4.66 -15.55 -7.92
N VAL A 8 4.67 -14.77 -6.83
CA VAL A 8 5.81 -14.65 -5.91
C VAL A 8 5.36 -14.77 -4.45
N ASP A 9 6.24 -15.29 -3.60
CA ASP A 9 6.07 -15.14 -2.16
C ASP A 9 6.41 -13.70 -1.76
N ARG A 10 5.39 -12.96 -1.37
CA ARG A 10 5.48 -11.53 -1.08
C ARG A 10 6.42 -11.21 0.09
N TYR A 11 6.49 -12.09 1.08
CA TYR A 11 7.35 -11.88 2.25
C TYR A 11 8.84 -12.15 1.97
N SER A 12 9.14 -12.96 0.94
CA SER A 12 10.51 -13.26 0.52
C SER A 12 10.95 -12.48 -0.73
N THR A 13 10.05 -11.68 -1.31
CA THR A 13 10.34 -10.89 -2.51
C THR A 13 10.41 -9.40 -2.15
N LEU A 14 11.51 -8.76 -2.54
CA LEU A 14 11.70 -7.33 -2.31
C LEU A 14 10.63 -6.50 -3.04
N CYS A 15 10.17 -5.42 -2.42
CA CYS A 15 9.28 -4.45 -3.07
C CYS A 15 9.94 -3.82 -4.30
N THR A 16 9.15 -3.20 -5.17
CA THR A 16 9.62 -2.68 -6.46
C THR A 16 10.73 -1.64 -6.29
N SER A 17 10.60 -0.74 -5.32
CA SER A 17 11.59 0.32 -5.06
C SER A 17 12.93 -0.23 -4.57
N MET A 18 12.91 -1.26 -3.72
CA MET A 18 14.13 -1.92 -3.28
C MET A 18 14.79 -2.70 -4.43
N GLN A 19 14.00 -3.39 -5.27
CA GLN A 19 14.54 -4.03 -6.48
C GLN A 19 15.18 -3.02 -7.43
N ALA A 20 14.54 -1.84 -7.63
CA ALA A 20 15.06 -0.76 -8.45
C ALA A 20 16.40 -0.25 -7.90
N TYR A 21 16.47 0.00 -6.60
CA TYR A 21 17.69 0.48 -5.94
C TYR A 21 18.85 -0.50 -6.05
N LEU A 22 18.61 -1.78 -5.76
CA LEU A 22 19.65 -2.81 -5.90
C LEU A 22 20.15 -2.93 -7.33
N LYS A 23 19.24 -2.95 -8.31
CA LYS A 23 19.64 -3.03 -9.72
C LYS A 23 20.46 -1.80 -10.14
N LEU A 24 20.06 -0.60 -9.67
CA LEU A 24 20.82 0.62 -9.93
C LEU A 24 22.23 0.53 -9.33
N LYS A 25 22.35 0.11 -8.07
CA LYS A 25 23.66 -0.08 -7.40
C LYS A 25 24.54 -1.14 -8.08
N LEU A 26 23.92 -2.13 -8.70
CA LEU A 26 24.61 -3.22 -9.42
C LEU A 26 24.85 -2.93 -10.91
N GLY A 27 24.75 -1.67 -11.32
CA GLY A 27 25.14 -1.26 -12.67
C GLY A 27 24.05 -1.43 -13.74
N LEU A 28 22.77 -1.30 -13.37
CA LEU A 28 21.66 -1.38 -14.33
C LEU A 28 21.89 -0.54 -15.59
N PHE A 29 22.40 0.68 -15.43
CA PHE A 29 22.63 1.62 -16.54
C PHE A 29 23.96 1.43 -17.27
N GLU A 30 24.81 0.49 -16.87
CA GLU A 30 25.90 0.02 -17.73
C GLU A 30 25.33 -0.72 -18.94
N LYS A 31 24.26 -1.51 -18.72
CA LYS A 31 23.56 -2.24 -19.76
C LYS A 31 22.54 -1.39 -20.52
N PHE A 32 21.83 -0.51 -19.80
CA PHE A 32 20.75 0.32 -20.36
C PHE A 32 21.23 1.76 -20.51
N SER A 33 22.14 1.99 -21.47
CA SER A 33 22.68 3.32 -21.80
C SER A 33 22.76 3.50 -23.31
N VAL A 34 22.63 4.76 -23.74
CA VAL A 34 22.86 5.21 -25.12
C VAL A 34 23.89 6.34 -25.04
N ASN A 35 25.00 6.19 -25.77
CA ASN A 35 26.11 7.14 -25.73
C ASN A 35 26.61 7.45 -24.30
N GLY A 36 26.66 6.45 -23.44
CA GLY A 36 27.10 6.57 -22.04
C GLY A 36 26.10 7.26 -21.11
N GLN A 37 24.90 7.54 -21.58
CA GLN A 37 23.83 8.13 -20.75
C GLN A 37 22.76 7.10 -20.44
N PRO A 38 22.23 7.05 -19.19
CA PRO A 38 21.10 6.18 -18.83
C PRO A 38 19.95 6.34 -19.80
N HIS A 39 19.42 5.22 -20.30
CA HIS A 39 18.29 5.24 -21.23
C HIS A 39 17.34 4.08 -20.94
N ALA A 40 16.14 4.39 -20.49
CA ALA A 40 15.07 3.42 -20.29
C ALA A 40 13.71 4.11 -20.31
N ASN A 41 12.69 3.37 -20.76
CA ASN A 41 11.30 3.77 -20.58
C ASN A 41 10.77 3.13 -19.28
N ILE A 42 10.17 3.95 -18.41
CA ILE A 42 9.57 3.51 -17.15
C ILE A 42 8.06 3.62 -17.29
N TYR A 43 7.38 2.49 -17.16
CA TYR A 43 5.93 2.41 -17.19
C TYR A 43 5.41 2.20 -15.78
N VAL A 44 4.51 3.06 -15.34
CA VAL A 44 3.86 3.03 -14.02
C VAL A 44 2.35 3.03 -14.25
N ASN A 45 1.65 2.07 -13.64
CA ASN A 45 0.19 1.95 -13.77
C ASN A 45 -0.58 2.54 -12.57
N ASP A 46 0.08 2.64 -11.41
CA ASP A 46 -0.44 3.29 -10.21
C ASP A 46 0.71 4.05 -9.53
N PRO A 47 0.59 5.36 -9.26
CA PRO A 47 1.62 6.15 -8.63
C PRO A 47 1.65 5.97 -7.10
N ASP A 48 1.47 4.74 -6.62
CA ASP A 48 1.57 4.42 -5.20
C ASP A 48 2.97 4.68 -4.63
N GLN A 49 3.13 4.47 -3.34
CA GLN A 49 4.37 4.82 -2.62
C GLN A 49 5.56 4.05 -3.18
N ASP A 50 5.43 2.74 -3.36
CA ASP A 50 6.51 1.86 -3.87
C ASP A 50 6.86 2.18 -5.32
N SER A 51 5.86 2.28 -6.20
CA SER A 51 6.04 2.62 -7.61
C SER A 51 6.64 4.02 -7.81
N SER A 52 6.19 5.01 -7.03
CA SER A 52 6.73 6.37 -7.08
C SER A 52 8.18 6.43 -6.61
N LEU A 53 8.53 5.73 -5.53
CA LEU A 53 9.90 5.66 -5.04
C LEU A 53 10.82 4.91 -6.04
N ALA A 54 10.35 3.81 -6.63
CA ALA A 54 11.07 3.08 -7.67
C ALA A 54 11.33 3.97 -8.90
N ALA A 55 10.31 4.69 -9.37
CA ALA A 55 10.43 5.59 -10.50
C ALA A 55 11.39 6.76 -10.19
N PHE A 56 11.35 7.34 -8.99
CA PHE A 56 12.32 8.35 -8.55
C PHE A 56 13.75 7.82 -8.63
N ILE A 57 14.01 6.64 -8.07
CA ILE A 57 15.33 6.01 -8.04
C ILE A 57 15.89 5.83 -9.46
N LEU A 58 15.06 5.36 -10.38
CA LEU A 58 15.49 5.09 -11.75
C LEU A 58 15.61 6.34 -12.62
N THR A 59 14.78 7.38 -12.36
CA THR A 59 14.82 8.64 -13.13
C THR A 59 15.84 9.64 -12.59
N LYS A 60 16.32 9.46 -11.35
CA LYS A 60 17.31 10.33 -10.69
C LYS A 60 18.49 9.51 -10.15
N PRO A 61 19.20 8.76 -11.02
CA PRO A 61 20.29 7.88 -10.60
C PRO A 61 21.43 8.66 -9.92
N GLU A 62 21.73 9.87 -10.37
CA GLU A 62 22.75 10.75 -9.79
C GLU A 62 22.46 11.18 -8.35
N ILE A 63 21.15 11.30 -8.00
CA ILE A 63 20.72 11.59 -6.64
C ILE A 63 20.73 10.30 -5.81
N SER A 64 20.20 9.22 -6.38
CA SER A 64 20.02 7.92 -5.72
C SER A 64 21.34 7.21 -5.41
N LEU A 65 22.39 7.45 -6.21
CA LEU A 65 23.75 6.93 -5.99
C LEU A 65 24.63 7.83 -5.13
N ASN A 66 24.15 9.02 -4.74
CA ASN A 66 24.93 9.97 -3.97
C ASN A 66 25.18 9.45 -2.54
N ILE A 67 26.46 9.20 -2.21
CA ILE A 67 26.88 8.64 -0.92
C ILE A 67 26.40 9.45 0.28
N LYS A 68 26.31 10.78 0.14
CA LYS A 68 25.83 11.66 1.22
C LYS A 68 24.33 11.51 1.52
N LYS A 69 23.57 10.99 0.56
CA LYS A 69 22.12 10.78 0.66
C LYS A 69 21.76 9.32 0.91
N GLN A 70 22.73 8.42 0.80
CA GLN A 70 22.54 6.97 0.87
C GLN A 70 21.74 6.55 2.09
N LYS A 71 22.15 6.99 3.29
CA LYS A 71 21.48 6.62 4.54
C LYS A 71 19.98 6.95 4.53
N LYS A 72 19.60 8.12 4.02
CA LYS A 72 18.19 8.54 3.96
C LYS A 72 17.38 7.76 2.93
N ILE A 73 17.98 7.46 1.77
CA ILE A 73 17.33 6.62 0.75
C ILE A 73 17.10 5.21 1.32
N GLU A 74 18.11 4.62 1.93
CA GLU A 74 18.01 3.28 2.52
C GLU A 74 17.02 3.22 3.67
N GLU A 75 16.88 4.29 4.45
CA GLU A 75 15.86 4.41 5.48
C GLU A 75 14.45 4.45 4.87
N LEU A 76 14.21 5.27 3.83
CA LEU A 76 12.93 5.29 3.11
C LEU A 76 12.59 3.92 2.53
N LEU A 77 13.54 3.28 1.85
CA LEU A 77 13.38 1.97 1.25
C LEU A 77 13.06 0.89 2.28
N HIS A 78 13.70 0.92 3.44
CA HIS A 78 13.47 -0.04 4.50
C HIS A 78 12.02 0.03 5.02
N TYR A 79 11.55 1.23 5.32
CA TYR A 79 10.18 1.41 5.82
C TYR A 79 9.13 1.15 4.75
N GLU A 80 9.38 1.59 3.50
CA GLU A 80 8.49 1.30 2.38
C GLU A 80 8.37 -0.20 2.13
N GLN A 81 9.48 -0.92 2.11
CA GLN A 81 9.45 -2.37 1.94
C GLN A 81 8.60 -3.06 3.01
N ILE A 82 8.78 -2.69 4.29
CA ILE A 82 8.00 -3.28 5.38
C ILE A 82 6.51 -2.98 5.20
N MET A 83 6.16 -1.75 4.89
CA MET A 83 4.76 -1.34 4.70
C MET A 83 4.15 -2.05 3.50
N ASP A 84 4.85 -2.11 2.39
CA ASP A 84 4.33 -2.69 1.17
C ASP A 84 4.16 -4.22 1.27
N ILE A 85 5.20 -4.97 1.66
CA ILE A 85 5.11 -6.44 1.76
C ILE A 85 4.08 -6.90 2.79
N THR A 86 3.80 -6.11 3.83
CA THR A 86 2.81 -6.42 4.86
C THR A 86 1.43 -5.81 4.62
N GLY A 87 1.27 -5.02 3.55
CA GLY A 87 0.04 -4.27 3.29
C GLY A 87 -0.30 -3.25 4.39
N GLY A 88 0.72 -2.67 5.02
CA GLY A 88 0.60 -1.73 6.13
C GLY A 88 0.27 -2.37 7.48
N MET A 89 0.32 -3.70 7.58
CA MET A 89 -0.06 -4.43 8.81
C MET A 89 1.10 -4.70 9.76
N PHE A 90 2.29 -4.20 9.47
CA PHE A 90 3.39 -4.29 10.44
C PHE A 90 3.21 -3.22 11.53
N PRO A 91 3.45 -3.55 12.82
CA PRO A 91 3.24 -2.63 13.95
C PRO A 91 4.35 -1.57 14.05
N LEU A 92 4.48 -0.72 13.03
CA LEU A 92 5.42 0.39 13.00
C LEU A 92 5.05 1.46 14.04
N ASP A 93 6.05 2.17 14.54
CA ASP A 93 5.81 3.34 15.40
C ASP A 93 5.43 4.56 14.56
N MET A 94 4.12 4.84 14.51
CA MET A 94 3.56 5.98 13.78
C MET A 94 3.99 7.35 14.35
N LYS A 95 4.61 7.39 15.54
CA LYS A 95 5.18 8.61 16.13
C LYS A 95 6.64 8.80 15.73
N SER A 96 7.26 7.81 15.11
CA SER A 96 8.65 7.94 14.66
C SER A 96 8.74 9.02 13.57
N ARG A 97 9.85 9.75 13.60
CA ARG A 97 10.09 10.85 12.68
C ARG A 97 10.00 10.40 11.22
N ILE A 98 10.60 9.26 10.90
CA ILE A 98 10.59 8.75 9.52
C ILE A 98 9.17 8.47 9.02
N MET A 99 8.30 7.86 9.84
CA MET A 99 6.91 7.60 9.43
C MET A 99 6.14 8.90 9.18
N GLN A 100 6.34 9.93 10.01
CA GLN A 100 5.72 11.24 9.82
C GLN A 100 6.26 11.96 8.58
N GLN A 101 7.53 11.76 8.25
CA GLN A 101 8.15 12.30 7.03
C GLN A 101 7.70 11.54 5.78
N MET A 102 7.56 10.21 5.84
CA MET A 102 6.99 9.41 4.75
C MET A 102 5.55 9.82 4.47
N ALA A 103 4.74 10.03 5.52
CA ALA A 103 3.38 10.55 5.36
C ALA A 103 3.35 11.90 4.62
N TRP A 104 4.31 12.77 4.90
CA TRP A 104 4.43 14.03 4.16
C TRP A 104 4.90 13.82 2.71
N ILE A 105 5.85 12.92 2.47
CA ILE A 105 6.35 12.63 1.11
C ILE A 105 5.21 12.14 0.23
N PHE A 106 4.42 11.19 0.71
CA PHE A 106 3.39 10.50 -0.08
C PHE A 106 1.97 11.08 0.10
N GLU A 107 1.83 12.17 0.85
CA GLU A 107 0.53 12.83 1.06
C GLU A 107 -0.22 13.14 -0.24
N PRO A 108 0.42 13.57 -1.35
CA PRO A 108 -0.31 13.81 -2.60
C PRO A 108 -1.06 12.57 -3.11
N TYR A 109 -0.42 11.40 -3.04
CA TYR A 109 -1.06 10.14 -3.41
C TYR A 109 -2.16 9.74 -2.43
N ASP A 110 -1.87 9.79 -1.13
CA ASP A 110 -2.83 9.42 -0.09
C ASP A 110 -4.09 10.28 -0.14
N SER A 111 -3.94 11.59 -0.31
CA SER A 111 -5.06 12.52 -0.48
C SER A 111 -5.89 12.23 -1.74
N ALA A 112 -5.25 11.97 -2.87
CA ALA A 112 -5.93 11.63 -4.11
C ALA A 112 -6.69 10.29 -4.00
N ARG A 113 -6.10 9.31 -3.31
CA ARG A 113 -6.71 8.00 -3.07
C ARG A 113 -7.92 8.09 -2.14
N VAL A 114 -7.78 8.78 -1.00
CA VAL A 114 -8.85 8.91 0.00
C VAL A 114 -10.03 9.71 -0.53
N SER A 115 -9.75 10.80 -1.28
CA SER A 115 -10.81 11.59 -1.93
C SER A 115 -11.47 10.87 -3.12
N GLY A 116 -10.89 9.78 -3.61
CA GLY A 116 -11.35 9.06 -4.81
C GLY A 116 -10.92 9.71 -6.12
N LYS A 117 -10.22 10.83 -6.09
CA LYS A 117 -9.73 11.55 -7.28
C LYS A 117 -8.80 10.69 -8.12
N LEU A 118 -7.99 9.83 -7.50
CA LEU A 118 -7.04 8.95 -8.17
C LEU A 118 -7.68 8.13 -9.30
N TYR A 119 -8.94 7.69 -9.14
CA TYR A 119 -9.64 6.85 -10.12
C TYR A 119 -10.13 7.61 -11.36
N SER A 120 -10.12 8.94 -11.32
CA SER A 120 -10.51 9.81 -12.42
C SER A 120 -9.36 10.59 -13.04
N MET A 121 -8.14 10.44 -12.52
CA MET A 121 -6.94 11.10 -13.03
C MET A 121 -6.58 10.56 -14.42
N ASP A 122 -6.26 11.47 -15.31
CA ASP A 122 -5.60 11.14 -16.57
C ASP A 122 -4.07 10.97 -16.39
N ALA A 123 -3.38 10.63 -17.47
CA ALA A 123 -1.94 10.38 -17.44
C ALA A 123 -1.11 11.63 -17.06
N ASP A 124 -1.55 12.82 -17.45
CA ASP A 124 -0.85 14.06 -17.13
C ASP A 124 -1.06 14.46 -15.66
N GLU A 125 -2.26 14.26 -15.13
CA GLU A 125 -2.54 14.46 -13.70
C GLU A 125 -1.73 13.48 -12.83
N MET A 126 -1.66 12.19 -13.21
CA MET A 126 -0.82 11.20 -12.52
C MET A 126 0.67 11.55 -12.58
N LYS A 127 1.15 12.03 -13.73
CA LYS A 127 2.53 12.51 -13.89
C LYS A 127 2.83 13.71 -12.98
N ASN A 128 1.93 14.67 -12.90
CA ASN A 128 2.07 15.83 -12.02
C ASN A 128 2.11 15.40 -10.54
N LEU A 129 1.24 14.50 -10.14
CA LEU A 129 1.24 13.92 -8.79
C LEU A 129 2.58 13.24 -8.48
N MET A 130 3.12 12.44 -9.40
CA MET A 130 4.43 11.82 -9.22
C MET A 130 5.56 12.86 -9.14
N GLN A 131 5.50 13.93 -9.90
CA GLN A 131 6.50 15.02 -9.83
C GLN A 131 6.48 15.72 -8.47
N ASP A 132 5.30 15.92 -7.88
CA ASP A 132 5.17 16.46 -6.53
C ASP A 132 5.82 15.53 -5.50
N ILE A 133 5.56 14.22 -5.60
CA ILE A 133 6.21 13.21 -4.76
C ILE A 133 7.74 13.24 -4.95
N PHE A 134 8.23 13.32 -6.19
CA PHE A 134 9.67 13.38 -6.49
C PHE A 134 10.32 14.62 -5.88
N SER A 135 9.65 15.76 -5.91
CA SER A 135 10.12 16.99 -5.25
C SER A 135 10.24 16.79 -3.74
N ARG A 136 9.23 16.18 -3.11
CA ARG A 136 9.24 15.90 -1.67
C ARG A 136 10.29 14.86 -1.26
N ILE A 137 10.50 13.81 -2.08
CA ILE A 137 11.61 12.86 -1.86
C ILE A 137 12.96 13.61 -1.91
N LYS A 138 13.16 14.47 -2.91
CA LYS A 138 14.38 15.26 -3.03
C LYS A 138 14.59 16.18 -1.83
N ASP A 139 13.54 16.87 -1.38
CA ASP A 139 13.59 17.74 -0.19
C ASP A 139 13.90 16.95 1.08
N HIS A 140 13.32 15.74 1.24
CA HIS A 140 13.68 14.83 2.33
C HIS A 140 15.16 14.48 2.31
N LEU A 141 15.69 14.10 1.15
CA LEU A 141 17.10 13.76 0.99
C LEU A 141 18.02 14.98 1.27
N ASP A 142 17.55 16.18 1.02
CA ASP A 142 18.25 17.44 1.31
C ASP A 142 18.06 17.93 2.77
N GLY A 143 17.28 17.19 3.59
CA GLY A 143 17.03 17.53 5.00
C GLY A 143 15.96 18.61 5.21
N LYS A 144 15.08 18.80 4.23
CA LYS A 144 14.03 19.84 4.23
C LYS A 144 12.60 19.26 4.41
N SER A 145 12.49 17.99 4.80
CA SER A 145 11.17 17.37 4.98
C SER A 145 10.40 17.95 6.16
N TYR A 146 9.10 17.94 6.02
CA TYR A 146 8.16 18.21 7.11
C TYR A 146 7.72 16.91 7.77
N GLU A 147 7.05 17.03 8.92
CA GLU A 147 6.48 15.93 9.66
C GLU A 147 4.97 16.13 9.75
N ILE A 148 4.19 15.14 9.26
CA ILE A 148 2.74 15.14 9.41
C ILE A 148 2.38 14.23 10.56
N ARG A 149 1.64 14.74 11.54
CA ARG A 149 1.08 13.89 12.59
C ARG A 149 0.14 12.86 11.97
N LEU A 150 0.40 11.60 12.25
CA LEU A 150 -0.42 10.50 11.75
C LEU A 150 -1.60 10.27 12.69
N ASP A 151 -2.80 10.44 12.15
CA ASP A 151 -4.03 10.00 12.81
C ASP A 151 -4.25 8.53 12.44
N ASN A 152 -3.92 7.66 13.38
CA ASN A 152 -4.00 6.21 13.23
C ASN A 152 -5.14 5.61 14.06
N ASP A 153 -6.25 6.32 14.17
CA ASP A 153 -7.42 5.86 14.91
C ASP A 153 -8.33 4.98 14.05
N TYR A 154 -9.08 4.13 14.73
CA TYR A 154 -10.12 3.30 14.15
C TYR A 154 -11.26 3.13 15.16
N THR A 155 -12.42 2.69 14.69
CA THR A 155 -13.58 2.39 15.52
C THR A 155 -13.95 0.92 15.36
N ILE A 156 -14.08 0.17 16.46
CA ILE A 156 -14.65 -1.18 16.43
C ILE A 156 -16.15 -1.06 16.21
N LEU A 157 -16.65 -1.68 15.14
CA LEU A 157 -18.07 -1.76 14.82
C LEU A 157 -18.69 -3.02 15.42
N TYR A 158 -18.02 -4.16 15.27
CA TYR A 158 -18.47 -5.47 15.77
C TYR A 158 -17.28 -6.30 16.24
N GLY A 159 -17.50 -7.13 17.27
CA GLY A 159 -16.48 -7.98 17.89
C GLY A 159 -15.67 -7.26 18.97
N LYS A 160 -14.68 -7.97 19.50
CA LYS A 160 -13.74 -7.50 20.52
C LYS A 160 -12.30 -7.76 20.06
N PRO A 161 -11.29 -7.03 20.56
CA PRO A 161 -9.90 -7.21 20.12
C PRO A 161 -9.35 -8.63 20.23
N GLN A 162 -9.87 -9.43 21.19
CA GLN A 162 -9.47 -10.82 21.41
C GLN A 162 -10.21 -11.83 20.53
N ASP A 163 -11.22 -11.42 19.79
CA ASP A 163 -11.98 -12.31 18.91
C ASP A 163 -11.12 -12.73 17.70
N LYS A 164 -11.47 -13.88 17.10
CA LYS A 164 -10.78 -14.36 15.91
C LYS A 164 -10.82 -13.37 14.76
N PHE A 165 -11.90 -12.60 14.69
CA PHE A 165 -12.14 -11.59 13.65
C PHE A 165 -12.88 -10.39 14.25
N VAL A 166 -12.51 -9.20 13.84
CA VAL A 166 -13.12 -7.94 14.32
C VAL A 166 -13.50 -7.11 13.11
N LEU A 167 -14.68 -6.50 13.13
CA LEU A 167 -15.07 -5.55 12.10
C LEU A 167 -14.85 -4.12 12.62
N VAL A 168 -14.05 -3.36 11.91
CA VAL A 168 -13.65 -2.01 12.26
C VAL A 168 -13.99 -1.02 11.16
N LYS A 169 -14.01 0.27 11.51
CA LYS A 169 -13.98 1.38 10.55
C LYS A 169 -12.61 2.05 10.60
N GLU A 170 -11.92 2.12 9.48
CA GLU A 170 -10.70 2.90 9.36
C GLU A 170 -11.03 4.40 9.33
N ASN A 171 -10.36 5.19 10.16
CA ASN A 171 -10.50 6.64 10.20
C ASN A 171 -9.34 7.37 9.50
N SER A 172 -8.25 6.64 9.19
CA SER A 172 -7.09 7.16 8.44
C SER A 172 -6.40 6.07 7.64
N SER A 173 -5.53 6.45 6.72
CA SER A 173 -4.69 5.52 5.93
C SER A 173 -3.76 4.67 6.79
N TYR A 174 -3.48 5.09 8.00
CA TYR A 174 -2.57 4.43 8.94
C TYR A 174 -3.27 3.66 10.07
N SER A 175 -4.61 3.57 10.01
CA SER A 175 -5.41 2.86 11.03
C SER A 175 -4.98 1.41 11.23
N ARG A 176 -4.55 0.72 10.17
CA ARG A 176 -4.14 -0.69 10.21
C ARG A 176 -2.98 -0.94 11.15
N ALA A 177 -1.95 -0.09 11.13
CA ALA A 177 -0.82 -0.23 12.03
C ALA A 177 -1.26 -0.13 13.50
N LYS A 178 -2.25 0.73 13.82
CA LYS A 178 -2.82 0.80 15.16
C LYS A 178 -3.66 -0.42 15.49
N ILE A 179 -4.50 -0.91 14.57
CA ILE A 179 -5.31 -2.12 14.74
C ILE A 179 -4.41 -3.30 15.17
N ILE A 180 -3.33 -3.52 14.43
CA ILE A 180 -2.36 -4.60 14.72
C ILE A 180 -1.63 -4.36 16.04
N ARG A 181 -1.21 -3.14 16.32
CA ARG A 181 -0.54 -2.77 17.57
C ARG A 181 -1.42 -2.96 18.80
N ASP A 182 -2.72 -2.76 18.66
CA ASP A 182 -3.70 -2.99 19.74
C ASP A 182 -4.03 -4.48 19.91
N GLY A 183 -3.36 -5.37 19.16
CA GLY A 183 -3.44 -6.84 19.32
C GLY A 183 -4.50 -7.53 18.46
N ILE A 184 -5.21 -6.81 17.61
CA ILE A 184 -6.16 -7.38 16.65
C ILE A 184 -5.37 -8.05 15.52
N LYS A 185 -5.47 -9.37 15.41
CA LYS A 185 -4.66 -10.15 14.47
C LYS A 185 -5.32 -10.38 13.11
N SER A 186 -6.64 -10.25 13.05
CA SER A 186 -7.44 -10.38 11.81
C SER A 186 -8.69 -9.52 11.91
N PHE A 187 -9.03 -8.88 10.80
CA PHE A 187 -10.10 -7.90 10.77
C PHE A 187 -10.74 -7.77 9.40
N ALA A 188 -12.01 -7.35 9.39
CA ALA A 188 -12.62 -6.68 8.26
C ALA A 188 -12.63 -5.18 8.54
N SER A 189 -12.25 -4.35 7.59
CA SER A 189 -12.38 -2.91 7.76
C SER A 189 -13.35 -2.32 6.77
N LEU A 190 -14.28 -1.51 7.27
CA LEU A 190 -15.14 -0.66 6.47
C LEU A 190 -14.33 0.57 6.06
N VAL A 191 -13.97 0.63 4.78
CA VAL A 191 -13.16 1.72 4.21
C VAL A 191 -14.07 2.86 3.73
N ARG A 192 -15.23 2.52 3.16
CA ARG A 192 -16.19 3.49 2.63
C ARG A 192 -17.61 2.95 2.74
N ASP A 193 -18.54 3.85 3.04
CA ASP A 193 -19.99 3.64 3.00
C ASP A 193 -20.62 4.72 2.11
N ASN A 194 -21.20 4.29 0.99
CA ASN A 194 -21.91 5.16 0.04
C ASN A 194 -23.37 4.70 -0.04
N ASN A 195 -24.19 5.07 0.94
CA ASN A 195 -25.63 4.80 0.94
C ASN A 195 -25.98 3.32 0.68
N GLY A 196 -25.35 2.40 1.45
CA GLY A 196 -25.60 0.97 1.35
C GLY A 196 -24.75 0.25 0.30
N ILE A 197 -23.75 0.93 -0.24
CA ILE A 197 -22.68 0.33 -1.06
C ILE A 197 -21.38 0.49 -0.29
N TYR A 198 -20.78 -0.63 0.07
CA TYR A 198 -19.68 -0.69 1.03
C TYR A 198 -18.37 -1.12 0.36
N LYS A 199 -17.29 -0.48 0.74
CA LYS A 199 -15.94 -0.93 0.40
C LYS A 199 -15.29 -1.50 1.65
N TYR A 200 -14.90 -2.78 1.56
CA TYR A 200 -14.23 -3.48 2.66
C TYR A 200 -12.82 -3.90 2.29
N THR A 201 -11.97 -3.94 3.30
CA THR A 201 -10.70 -4.67 3.28
C THR A 201 -10.77 -5.78 4.33
N LEU A 202 -10.34 -6.98 3.97
CA LEU A 202 -10.13 -8.09 4.89
C LEU A 202 -8.63 -8.26 5.08
N GLY A 203 -8.17 -8.41 6.32
CA GLY A 203 -6.76 -8.53 6.61
C GLY A 203 -6.47 -9.46 7.79
N LYS A 204 -5.31 -10.09 7.74
CA LYS A 204 -4.68 -10.81 8.87
C LYS A 204 -3.20 -10.51 8.90
N ILE A 205 -2.63 -10.43 10.11
CA ILE A 205 -1.22 -10.02 10.31
C ILE A 205 -0.22 -10.94 9.60
N SER A 206 -0.53 -12.23 9.47
CA SER A 206 0.36 -13.19 8.79
C SER A 206 -0.39 -14.49 8.46
N ASP A 207 0.27 -15.36 7.69
CA ASP A 207 -0.24 -16.70 7.37
C ASP A 207 -0.26 -17.65 8.57
N PHE A 208 0.43 -17.30 9.66
CA PHE A 208 0.37 -18.06 10.92
C PHE A 208 -0.96 -17.90 11.67
N ILE A 209 -1.80 -16.92 11.26
CA ILE A 209 -3.15 -16.81 11.81
C ILE A 209 -4.05 -17.86 11.14
N PRO A 210 -4.70 -18.76 11.91
CA PRO A 210 -5.48 -19.88 11.38
C PRO A 210 -6.86 -19.44 10.86
N ILE A 211 -6.84 -18.50 9.92
CA ILE A 211 -8.00 -17.97 9.19
C ILE A 211 -7.67 -18.03 7.71
N SER A 212 -8.56 -18.59 6.91
CA SER A 212 -8.42 -18.65 5.46
C SER A 212 -9.20 -17.51 4.81
N LEU A 213 -8.49 -16.42 4.43
CA LEU A 213 -9.14 -15.35 3.67
C LEU A 213 -9.70 -15.82 2.32
N PRO A 214 -9.04 -16.73 1.56
CA PRO A 214 -9.62 -17.29 0.34
C PRO A 214 -10.97 -18.00 0.55
N GLU A 215 -11.14 -18.72 1.66
CA GLU A 215 -12.43 -19.35 1.98
C GLU A 215 -13.50 -18.31 2.30
N ILE A 216 -13.13 -17.25 3.01
CA ILE A 216 -14.01 -16.10 3.28
C ILE A 216 -14.41 -15.43 1.96
N TYR A 217 -13.45 -15.13 1.05
CA TYR A 217 -13.79 -14.55 -0.26
C TYR A 217 -14.77 -15.43 -1.03
N ASN A 218 -14.55 -16.76 -1.05
CA ASN A 218 -15.45 -17.69 -1.73
C ASN A 218 -16.86 -17.67 -1.13
N SER A 219 -16.97 -17.62 0.19
CA SER A 219 -18.26 -17.55 0.88
C SER A 219 -19.01 -16.24 0.57
N LEU A 220 -18.30 -15.10 0.59
CA LEU A 220 -18.86 -13.79 0.29
C LEU A 220 -19.26 -13.66 -1.19
N ASN A 221 -18.45 -14.20 -2.12
CA ASN A 221 -18.81 -14.26 -3.54
C ASN A 221 -20.09 -15.08 -3.77
N LYS A 222 -20.23 -16.22 -3.10
CA LYS A 222 -21.46 -17.03 -3.16
C LYS A 222 -22.66 -16.28 -2.60
N PHE A 223 -22.49 -15.60 -1.47
CA PHE A 223 -23.56 -14.83 -0.83
C PHE A 223 -24.07 -13.70 -1.74
N GLU A 224 -23.18 -12.98 -2.42
CA GLU A 224 -23.51 -11.90 -3.36
C GLU A 224 -23.82 -12.42 -4.79
N ASN A 225 -23.86 -13.72 -5.02
CA ASN A 225 -24.10 -14.34 -6.33
C ASN A 225 -23.09 -13.89 -7.40
N ILE A 226 -21.84 -13.64 -7.00
CA ILE A 226 -20.75 -13.27 -7.92
C ILE A 226 -20.18 -14.54 -8.54
N LYS A 227 -20.10 -14.58 -9.87
CA LYS A 227 -19.60 -15.76 -10.60
C LYS A 227 -18.11 -15.97 -10.40
N PRO A 228 -17.61 -17.23 -10.41
CA PRO A 228 -16.17 -17.51 -10.25
C PRO A 228 -15.26 -16.90 -11.32
N ASP A 229 -15.77 -16.68 -12.53
CA ASP A 229 -15.08 -16.08 -13.68
C ASP A 229 -15.19 -14.55 -13.74
N ASP A 230 -15.96 -13.93 -12.82
CA ASP A 230 -16.04 -12.47 -12.73
C ASP A 230 -14.71 -11.93 -12.18
N THR A 231 -14.11 -11.01 -12.91
CA THR A 231 -12.85 -10.34 -12.49
C THR A 231 -13.07 -9.33 -11.37
N ASP A 232 -14.29 -8.79 -11.22
CA ASP A 232 -14.67 -7.86 -10.15
C ASP A 232 -15.43 -8.58 -9.05
N ARG A 233 -14.68 -9.24 -8.16
CA ARG A 233 -15.16 -10.10 -7.08
C ARG A 233 -14.41 -9.88 -5.77
N TRP A 234 -14.92 -10.43 -4.67
CA TRP A 234 -14.15 -10.57 -3.45
C TRP A 234 -12.90 -11.39 -3.72
N GLY A 235 -11.76 -10.86 -3.33
CA GLY A 235 -10.49 -11.53 -3.57
C GLY A 235 -9.30 -10.74 -3.02
N GLY A 236 -8.14 -11.33 -3.20
CA GLY A 236 -6.86 -10.79 -2.74
C GLY A 236 -5.85 -11.89 -2.45
N SER A 237 -4.84 -11.55 -1.66
CA SER A 237 -3.81 -12.50 -1.22
C SER A 237 -4.27 -13.33 -0.02
N LEU A 238 -3.37 -14.16 0.51
CA LEU A 238 -3.60 -14.95 1.73
C LEU A 238 -3.73 -14.10 2.99
N THR A 239 -3.17 -12.89 2.98
CA THR A 239 -3.12 -12.01 4.16
C THR A 239 -3.94 -10.73 4.03
N ILE A 240 -4.23 -10.27 2.81
CA ILE A 240 -5.01 -9.07 2.57
C ILE A 240 -5.81 -9.17 1.28
N GLY A 241 -7.03 -8.65 1.29
CA GLY A 241 -7.89 -8.53 0.12
C GLY A 241 -9.11 -7.70 0.45
N GLY A 242 -10.17 -7.79 -0.36
CA GLY A 242 -11.35 -6.98 -0.10
C GLY A 242 -12.52 -7.24 -1.03
N SER A 243 -13.50 -6.36 -0.91
CA SER A 243 -14.69 -6.34 -1.76
C SER A 243 -14.36 -6.04 -3.22
N PRO A 244 -15.27 -6.36 -4.17
CA PRO A 244 -15.13 -5.98 -5.57
C PRO A 244 -14.74 -4.51 -5.73
N ARG A 245 -13.79 -4.24 -6.63
CA ARG A 245 -13.21 -2.89 -6.77
C ARG A 245 -14.19 -1.89 -7.37
N ASN A 246 -14.94 -2.32 -8.40
CA ASN A 246 -15.84 -1.45 -9.14
C ASN A 246 -17.27 -1.51 -8.58
N LYS A 247 -17.83 -2.72 -8.43
CA LYS A 247 -19.20 -2.93 -7.93
C LYS A 247 -19.34 -2.66 -6.45
N GLN A 248 -18.22 -2.80 -5.68
CA GLN A 248 -18.19 -2.81 -4.23
C GLN A 248 -19.12 -3.91 -3.66
N SER A 249 -19.50 -3.83 -2.38
CA SER A 249 -20.39 -4.81 -1.75
C SER A 249 -21.70 -4.16 -1.29
N ARG A 250 -22.78 -4.93 -1.31
CA ARG A 250 -24.07 -4.55 -0.70
C ARG A 250 -24.29 -5.20 0.66
N ILE A 251 -23.33 -5.95 1.17
CA ILE A 251 -23.42 -6.60 2.48
C ILE A 251 -23.25 -5.52 3.56
N ALA A 252 -24.28 -5.28 4.35
CA ALA A 252 -24.19 -4.37 5.49
C ALA A 252 -23.15 -4.86 6.51
N PRO A 253 -22.51 -3.95 7.26
CA PRO A 253 -21.44 -4.32 8.21
C PRO A 253 -21.82 -5.41 9.21
N GLU A 254 -23.01 -5.33 9.80
CA GLU A 254 -23.52 -6.36 10.71
C GLU A 254 -23.61 -7.72 10.04
N LYS A 255 -24.19 -7.76 8.84
CA LYS A 255 -24.30 -9.00 8.06
C LYS A 255 -22.95 -9.56 7.62
N LEU A 256 -22.00 -8.69 7.27
CA LEU A 256 -20.64 -9.14 6.97
C LEU A 256 -20.00 -9.81 8.17
N PHE A 257 -20.15 -9.23 9.37
CA PHE A 257 -19.60 -9.81 10.60
C PHE A 257 -20.21 -11.18 10.94
N GLU A 258 -21.51 -11.39 10.65
CA GLU A 258 -22.15 -12.69 10.82
C GLU A 258 -21.66 -13.77 9.83
N LEU A 259 -21.20 -13.37 8.65
CA LEU A 259 -20.78 -14.28 7.58
C LEU A 259 -19.31 -14.72 7.67
N ILE A 260 -18.50 -14.04 8.48
CA ILE A 260 -17.08 -14.30 8.68
C ILE A 260 -16.87 -15.10 9.96
#